data_40233c77d3a7305b2a81ce6a95c27f1c
#
_entry.id   40233c77d3a7305b2a81ce6a95c27f1c
#
_cell.length_a   1.000
_cell.length_b   1.000
_cell.length_c   1.000
_cell.angle_alpha   90.00
_cell.angle_beta   90.00
_cell.angle_gamma   90.00
#
_symmetry.space_group_name_H-M   'P 1'
#
loop_
_entity.id
_entity.type
_entity.pdbx_description
1 polymer ?
#
loop_
_entity_poly.entity_id
_entity_poly.type
_entity_poly.pdbx_seq_one_letter_code
_entity_poly.pdbx_strand_id
1 'polypeptide(L)'
;MMKINMILSCMLLWLVSACTSQEVVEITVSPEVTNAGYIGNGAEWDPYDEAEAWGASISDKDWETLCKRLDFMKPQYIRCMINSPYRYYDSETGTYDKTRNIASISRLLRYCTERGITVMYGEYNPPTWDMKQDQKWVDMSVDYLNYLVNDLGFSCIKYFVIFNEPDGNWASTNGDYEMWKQMLFRFHRKMKEYPGLTEKVMLAGPDVVADYKNEASAYDAEGWVKQTALDADSIIGLYDVHAYPGQNEVRTGQYPEILSRYKRHVPEGKKIVLGEAGYKYWRDADSLLMAEYNRRVEGHPFTKGSDCNMLCYDYFYGLDMPLLAMEVMNGGYSGMAVWMLDDAMHSSGDSGKTEDVKKWGMWNILGEEVFNKPDEEQIRPWFYTWSLMCRYFPAGTDILHTAVASEDKDVYVVAGTYQGKLSVAMVNVGEKDKSVQLTLPCPMENASLYKYEENLQPKDADGFPVPQETGFHLKGTYKTTLKAQTFQLLTDIQ
;
A
#
# COMPACT_ATOMS: atom_id res chain seq x y z
N MET A 1 9.05 -24.39 -88.99
CA MET A 1 7.89 -24.53 -88.07
C MET A 1 8.33 -25.22 -86.80
N MET A 2 8.64 -24.49 -85.77
CA MET A 2 9.05 -25.00 -84.48
C MET A 2 7.85 -25.00 -83.52
N LYS A 3 7.55 -26.17 -82.98
CA LYS A 3 6.50 -26.32 -81.94
C LYS A 3 7.12 -26.08 -80.56
N ILE A 4 6.66 -25.08 -79.86
CA ILE A 4 7.08 -24.82 -78.49
C ILE A 4 6.12 -25.60 -77.60
N ASN A 5 6.63 -26.55 -76.84
CA ASN A 5 5.90 -27.22 -75.74
C ASN A 5 5.98 -26.39 -74.49
N MET A 6 4.82 -25.94 -74.01
CA MET A 6 4.68 -25.24 -72.74
C MET A 6 4.44 -26.27 -71.61
N ILE A 7 5.43 -26.48 -70.77
CA ILE A 7 5.32 -27.31 -69.57
C ILE A 7 4.72 -26.44 -68.46
N LEU A 8 3.48 -26.76 -68.04
CA LEU A 8 2.81 -26.15 -66.91
C LEU A 8 3.27 -26.83 -65.63
N SER A 9 4.08 -26.13 -64.84
CA SER A 9 4.56 -26.61 -63.53
C SER A 9 3.56 -26.14 -62.45
N CYS A 10 2.72 -27.05 -61.94
CA CYS A 10 1.88 -26.81 -60.78
C CYS A 10 2.74 -26.85 -59.53
N MET A 11 3.03 -25.66 -59.00
CA MET A 11 3.56 -25.53 -57.60
C MET A 11 2.38 -25.66 -56.65
N LEU A 12 2.23 -26.80 -55.96
CA LEU A 12 1.40 -26.94 -54.77
C LEU A 12 2.07 -26.18 -53.64
N LEU A 13 1.56 -24.97 -53.28
CA LEU A 13 1.87 -24.34 -52.01
C LEU A 13 1.13 -25.13 -50.90
N TRP A 14 1.91 -25.87 -50.11
CA TRP A 14 1.45 -26.35 -48.83
C TRP A 14 1.45 -25.19 -47.86
N LEU A 15 0.26 -24.61 -47.57
CA LEU A 15 0.05 -23.76 -46.41
C LEU A 15 0.10 -24.67 -45.18
N VAL A 16 1.28 -24.77 -44.57
CA VAL A 16 1.41 -25.28 -43.20
C VAL A 16 0.83 -24.21 -42.32
N SER A 17 -0.47 -24.31 -41.96
CA SER A 17 -1.02 -23.65 -40.82
C SER A 17 -0.31 -24.20 -39.60
N ALA A 18 0.74 -23.53 -39.16
CA ALA A 18 1.26 -23.73 -37.83
C ALA A 18 0.17 -23.25 -36.85
N CYS A 19 -0.70 -24.17 -36.41
CA CYS A 19 -1.39 -23.99 -35.14
C CYS A 19 -0.29 -23.94 -34.08
N THR A 20 0.18 -22.76 -33.78
CA THR A 20 0.87 -22.51 -32.51
C THR A 20 -0.17 -22.78 -31.44
N SER A 21 -0.14 -23.96 -30.82
CA SER A 21 -0.89 -24.18 -29.59
C SER A 21 -0.48 -23.05 -28.63
N GLN A 22 -1.40 -22.19 -28.30
CA GLN A 22 -1.15 -21.14 -27.29
C GLN A 22 -0.75 -21.87 -26.03
N GLU A 23 0.49 -21.64 -25.57
CA GLU A 23 1.02 -22.29 -24.40
C GLU A 23 0.13 -21.96 -23.21
N VAL A 24 -0.34 -22.98 -22.50
CA VAL A 24 -1.22 -22.81 -21.36
C VAL A 24 -0.36 -22.60 -20.12
N VAL A 25 -0.53 -21.45 -19.48
CA VAL A 25 0.10 -21.17 -18.19
C VAL A 25 -0.64 -21.94 -17.10
N GLU A 26 0.01 -22.95 -16.54
CA GLU A 26 -0.54 -23.73 -15.44
C GLU A 26 -0.22 -23.07 -14.11
N ILE A 27 -1.25 -22.78 -13.32
CA ILE A 27 -1.16 -22.20 -11.98
C ILE A 27 -1.73 -23.22 -10.99
N THR A 28 -0.99 -23.50 -9.94
CA THR A 28 -1.45 -24.34 -8.84
C THR A 28 -1.48 -23.54 -7.55
N VAL A 29 -2.64 -23.53 -6.89
CA VAL A 29 -2.79 -23.08 -5.52
C VAL A 29 -2.82 -24.32 -4.63
N SER A 30 -1.86 -24.42 -3.71
CA SER A 30 -1.81 -25.52 -2.75
C SER A 30 -2.51 -25.13 -1.42
N PRO A 31 -2.92 -26.10 -0.58
CA PRO A 31 -3.46 -25.77 0.74
C PRO A 31 -2.38 -25.36 1.76
N GLU A 32 -1.12 -25.35 1.38
CA GLU A 32 -0.01 -24.94 2.24
C GLU A 32 -0.07 -23.45 2.54
N VAL A 33 -0.05 -23.09 3.83
CA VAL A 33 -0.03 -21.69 4.29
C VAL A 33 1.42 -21.21 4.34
N THR A 34 1.73 -20.16 3.57
CA THR A 34 3.06 -19.54 3.53
C THR A 34 3.17 -18.31 4.41
N ASN A 35 2.01 -17.64 4.66
CA ASN A 35 1.96 -16.43 5.48
C ASN A 35 0.62 -16.40 6.23
N ALA A 36 0.66 -16.72 7.52
CA ALA A 36 -0.54 -16.88 8.34
C ALA A 36 -1.00 -15.55 8.96
N GLY A 37 -2.31 -15.38 9.03
CA GLY A 37 -2.93 -14.30 9.78
C GLY A 37 -2.53 -12.91 9.25
N TYR A 38 -2.69 -12.68 7.96
CA TYR A 38 -2.43 -11.39 7.31
C TYR A 38 -3.18 -10.26 8.02
N ILE A 39 -2.53 -9.14 8.32
CA ILE A 39 -3.16 -7.98 8.97
C ILE A 39 -4.09 -7.27 7.98
N GLY A 40 -3.68 -7.20 6.72
CA GLY A 40 -4.46 -6.63 5.62
C GLY A 40 -3.74 -5.58 4.80
N ASN A 41 -4.39 -5.18 3.71
CA ASN A 41 -4.02 -4.05 2.89
C ASN A 41 -4.80 -2.81 3.33
N GLY A 42 -4.21 -1.64 3.08
CA GLY A 42 -4.85 -0.36 3.35
C GLY A 42 -4.04 0.80 2.82
N ALA A 43 -4.05 1.91 3.51
CA ALA A 43 -3.38 3.11 3.07
C ALA A 43 -2.92 3.96 4.25
N GLU A 44 -2.02 4.89 4.00
CA GLU A 44 -1.87 6.02 4.88
C GLU A 44 -3.11 6.89 4.79
N TRP A 45 -3.70 7.14 5.93
CA TRP A 45 -4.86 8.01 6.10
C TRP A 45 -4.68 8.88 7.33
N ASP A 46 -4.19 10.08 7.09
CA ASP A 46 -3.93 11.08 8.10
C ASP A 46 -5.14 11.97 8.34
N PRO A 47 -5.25 12.55 9.54
CA PRO A 47 -6.23 13.58 9.78
C PRO A 47 -5.80 14.87 9.04
N TYR A 48 -6.55 15.41 8.18
CA TYR A 48 -6.29 16.50 7.23
C TYR A 48 -5.73 17.80 7.87
N ASP A 49 -4.65 17.68 8.64
CA ASP A 49 -4.06 18.73 9.48
C ASP A 49 -3.63 19.96 8.67
N GLU A 50 -3.05 19.73 7.50
CA GLU A 50 -2.57 20.81 6.63
C GLU A 50 -3.73 21.63 6.07
N ALA A 51 -4.75 20.95 5.54
CA ALA A 51 -5.93 21.63 5.00
C ALA A 51 -6.69 22.39 6.10
N GLU A 52 -6.85 21.80 7.28
CA GLU A 52 -7.49 22.46 8.43
C GLU A 52 -6.70 23.66 8.91
N ALA A 53 -5.36 23.61 8.89
CA ALA A 53 -4.52 24.76 9.25
C ALA A 53 -4.72 25.96 8.31
N TRP A 54 -5.19 25.73 7.09
CA TRP A 54 -5.57 26.78 6.14
C TRP A 54 -7.04 27.15 6.16
N GLY A 55 -7.83 26.56 7.06
CA GLY A 55 -9.26 26.80 7.21
C GLY A 55 -10.14 25.99 6.26
N ALA A 56 -9.59 24.98 5.59
CA ALA A 56 -10.33 24.05 4.75
C ALA A 56 -10.56 22.73 5.51
N SER A 57 -11.74 22.55 6.05
CA SER A 57 -12.12 21.32 6.76
C SER A 57 -12.96 20.43 5.87
N ILE A 58 -12.83 19.12 6.04
CA ILE A 58 -13.69 18.12 5.38
C ILE A 58 -15.15 18.38 5.81
N SER A 59 -16.02 18.71 4.85
CA SER A 59 -17.45 18.89 5.11
C SER A 59 -18.14 17.57 5.46
N ASP A 60 -19.38 17.62 5.94
CA ASP A 60 -20.13 16.39 6.19
C ASP A 60 -20.44 15.62 4.90
N LYS A 61 -20.67 16.32 3.79
CA LYS A 61 -20.87 15.73 2.46
C LYS A 61 -19.63 15.00 1.98
N ASP A 62 -18.45 15.61 2.11
CA ASP A 62 -17.18 15.00 1.71
C ASP A 62 -16.84 13.80 2.59
N TRP A 63 -17.13 13.93 3.88
CA TRP A 63 -16.99 12.82 4.81
C TRP A 63 -17.89 11.63 4.46
N GLU A 64 -19.14 11.86 4.10
CA GLU A 64 -20.05 10.80 3.62
C GLU A 64 -19.52 10.15 2.36
N THR A 65 -19.00 10.95 1.42
CA THR A 65 -18.36 10.45 0.19
C THR A 65 -17.14 9.61 0.50
N LEU A 66 -16.29 10.09 1.39
CA LEU A 66 -15.08 9.38 1.84
C LEU A 66 -15.45 8.06 2.53
N CYS A 67 -16.39 8.08 3.47
CA CYS A 67 -16.87 6.87 4.14
C CYS A 67 -17.45 5.85 3.16
N LYS A 68 -18.21 6.28 2.16
CA LYS A 68 -18.78 5.40 1.13
C LYS A 68 -17.67 4.67 0.34
N ARG A 69 -16.60 5.38 -0.02
CA ARG A 69 -15.42 4.81 -0.70
C ARG A 69 -14.69 3.81 0.20
N LEU A 70 -14.47 4.17 1.44
CA LEU A 70 -13.82 3.31 2.44
C LEU A 70 -14.67 2.09 2.81
N ASP A 71 -15.99 2.22 2.90
CA ASP A 71 -16.92 1.10 3.17
C ASP A 71 -16.94 0.10 2.00
N PHE A 72 -16.72 0.59 0.77
CA PHE A 72 -16.50 -0.31 -0.36
C PHE A 72 -15.12 -0.96 -0.28
N MET A 73 -14.05 -0.18 -0.09
CA MET A 73 -12.66 -0.68 -0.07
C MET A 73 -12.42 -1.64 1.10
N LYS A 74 -13.04 -1.42 2.27
CA LYS A 74 -12.83 -2.19 3.51
C LYS A 74 -11.35 -2.31 3.87
N PRO A 75 -10.59 -1.21 4.00
CA PRO A 75 -9.20 -1.30 4.41
C PRO A 75 -9.11 -1.98 5.77
N GLN A 76 -8.12 -2.85 5.96
CA GLN A 76 -7.94 -3.61 7.19
C GLN A 76 -6.81 -3.03 8.06
N TYR A 77 -5.92 -2.28 7.44
CA TYR A 77 -4.75 -1.69 8.03
C TYR A 77 -4.61 -0.23 7.56
N ILE A 78 -4.47 0.67 8.50
CA ILE A 78 -4.28 2.10 8.25
C ILE A 78 -3.02 2.55 8.99
N ARG A 79 -2.14 3.27 8.33
CA ARG A 79 -1.12 4.09 8.96
C ARG A 79 -1.70 5.49 9.10
N CYS A 80 -1.59 6.08 10.30
CA CYS A 80 -2.16 7.40 10.61
C CYS A 80 -1.14 8.23 11.36
N MET A 81 -0.55 9.18 10.66
CA MET A 81 0.48 10.06 11.19
C MET A 81 -0.08 11.45 11.51
N ILE A 82 0.47 12.09 12.51
CA ILE A 82 0.04 13.43 12.91
C ILE A 82 1.16 14.46 12.85
N ASN A 83 0.76 15.71 12.70
CA ASN A 83 1.62 16.88 12.91
C ASN A 83 1.42 17.39 14.35
N SER A 84 2.32 17.01 15.26
CA SER A 84 2.23 17.39 16.69
C SER A 84 2.07 18.91 16.91
N PRO A 85 2.73 19.83 16.15
CA PRO A 85 2.52 21.27 16.27
C PRO A 85 1.08 21.71 15.99
N TYR A 86 0.39 21.01 15.13
CA TYR A 86 -1.02 21.29 14.84
C TYR A 86 -1.95 20.64 15.88
N ARG A 87 -1.64 19.43 16.35
CA ARG A 87 -2.53 18.61 17.16
C ARG A 87 -2.56 19.03 18.63
N TYR A 88 -1.47 18.94 19.33
CA TYR A 88 -1.46 19.07 20.78
C TYR A 88 -0.45 20.09 21.33
N TYR A 89 0.41 20.62 20.47
CA TYR A 89 1.46 21.54 20.87
C TYR A 89 1.37 22.85 20.10
N ASP A 90 1.39 23.94 20.84
CA ASP A 90 1.47 25.28 20.27
C ASP A 90 2.94 25.74 20.32
N SER A 91 3.60 25.82 19.17
CA SER A 91 5.02 26.17 19.08
C SER A 91 5.29 27.65 19.40
N GLU A 92 4.30 28.54 19.26
CA GLU A 92 4.47 29.97 19.57
C GLU A 92 4.46 30.21 21.08
N THR A 93 3.58 29.53 21.80
CA THR A 93 3.41 29.68 23.24
C THR A 93 4.15 28.60 24.04
N GLY A 94 4.58 27.51 23.40
CA GLY A 94 5.16 26.35 24.05
C GLY A 94 4.18 25.56 24.92
N THR A 95 2.88 25.71 24.69
CA THR A 95 1.83 25.08 25.50
C THR A 95 1.38 23.74 24.93
N TYR A 96 1.06 22.81 25.83
CA TYR A 96 0.46 21.52 25.53
C TYR A 96 -1.04 21.54 25.85
N ASP A 97 -1.86 21.12 24.87
CA ASP A 97 -3.29 20.92 25.03
C ASP A 97 -3.77 19.73 24.19
N LYS A 98 -4.03 18.59 24.85
CA LYS A 98 -4.48 17.36 24.20
C LYS A 98 -5.89 17.44 23.59
N THR A 99 -6.64 18.48 23.85
CA THR A 99 -7.97 18.70 23.27
C THR A 99 -7.95 19.58 22.02
N ARG A 100 -6.79 20.20 21.74
CA ARG A 100 -6.62 21.07 20.58
C ARG A 100 -6.82 20.28 19.28
N ASN A 101 -7.61 20.86 18.36
CA ASN A 101 -7.86 20.29 17.02
C ASN A 101 -8.27 18.80 17.01
N ILE A 102 -8.93 18.34 18.08
CA ILE A 102 -9.23 16.91 18.29
C ILE A 102 -10.33 16.35 17.35
N ALA A 103 -11.12 17.20 16.70
CA ALA A 103 -12.34 16.79 16.01
C ALA A 103 -12.06 15.86 14.81
N SER A 104 -11.14 16.22 13.90
CA SER A 104 -10.88 15.46 12.68
C SER A 104 -10.23 14.11 12.97
N ILE A 105 -9.21 14.07 13.83
CA ILE A 105 -8.59 12.78 14.20
C ILE A 105 -9.59 11.87 14.94
N SER A 106 -10.45 12.44 15.78
CA SER A 106 -11.51 11.65 16.46
C SER A 106 -12.51 11.08 15.48
N ARG A 107 -12.84 11.81 14.42
CA ARG A 107 -13.75 11.35 13.36
C ARG A 107 -13.15 10.16 12.61
N LEU A 108 -11.88 10.23 12.24
CA LEU A 108 -11.11 9.16 11.59
C LEU A 108 -10.98 7.92 12.50
N LEU A 109 -10.49 8.10 13.73
CA LEU A 109 -10.26 6.98 14.65
C LEU A 109 -11.57 6.30 15.09
N ARG A 110 -12.67 7.05 15.18
CA ARG A 110 -13.99 6.46 15.43
C ARG A 110 -14.43 5.58 14.26
N TYR A 111 -14.29 6.07 13.02
CA TYR A 111 -14.56 5.28 11.82
C TYR A 111 -13.77 3.95 11.84
N CYS A 112 -12.46 4.01 12.12
CA CYS A 112 -11.61 2.83 12.21
C CYS A 112 -12.01 1.90 13.37
N THR A 113 -12.34 2.46 14.54
CA THR A 113 -12.76 1.68 15.72
C THR A 113 -14.05 0.91 15.47
N GLU A 114 -15.06 1.56 14.89
CA GLU A 114 -16.37 0.95 14.60
C GLU A 114 -16.28 -0.19 13.58
N ARG A 115 -15.26 -0.18 12.72
CA ARG A 115 -15.05 -1.19 11.67
C ARG A 115 -13.97 -2.22 12.00
N GLY A 116 -13.34 -2.11 13.18
CA GLY A 116 -12.29 -3.05 13.61
C GLY A 116 -11.00 -2.94 12.79
N ILE A 117 -10.76 -1.78 12.16
CA ILE A 117 -9.55 -1.53 11.36
C ILE A 117 -8.35 -1.41 12.30
N THR A 118 -7.24 -2.07 11.98
CA THR A 118 -5.97 -1.89 12.71
C THR A 118 -5.32 -0.57 12.30
N VAL A 119 -5.04 0.29 13.27
CA VAL A 119 -4.32 1.55 13.05
C VAL A 119 -2.93 1.48 13.64
N MET A 120 -1.93 1.77 12.82
CA MET A 120 -0.59 2.15 13.24
C MET A 120 -0.55 3.68 13.29
N TYR A 121 -0.58 4.19 14.50
CA TYR A 121 -0.56 5.63 14.80
C TYR A 121 0.88 6.10 14.99
N GLY A 122 1.18 7.32 14.58
CA GLY A 122 2.52 7.87 14.77
C GLY A 122 2.61 9.39 14.66
N GLU A 123 3.82 9.89 14.81
CA GLU A 123 4.16 11.29 14.63
C GLU A 123 5.24 11.43 13.57
N TYR A 124 5.07 12.38 12.63
CA TYR A 124 6.10 12.61 11.61
C TYR A 124 7.42 13.04 12.24
N ASN A 125 7.36 13.97 13.16
CA ASN A 125 8.51 14.51 13.89
C ASN A 125 8.09 14.99 15.27
N PRO A 126 9.03 15.23 16.20
CA PRO A 126 8.73 15.96 17.42
C PRO A 126 8.17 17.36 17.09
N PRO A 127 7.47 18.01 18.03
CA PRO A 127 6.83 19.32 17.82
C PRO A 127 7.78 20.39 17.28
N THR A 128 9.03 20.35 17.70
CA THR A 128 10.15 21.10 17.12
C THR A 128 11.38 20.18 17.07
N TRP A 129 12.26 20.37 16.10
CA TRP A 129 13.39 19.45 15.88
C TRP A 129 14.38 19.37 17.04
N ASP A 130 14.52 20.45 17.82
CA ASP A 130 15.34 20.48 19.03
C ASP A 130 14.75 19.64 20.17
N MET A 131 13.44 19.34 20.15
CA MET A 131 12.80 18.49 21.14
C MET A 131 13.02 16.98 20.89
N LYS A 132 13.72 16.58 19.84
CA LYS A 132 13.90 15.16 19.47
C LYS A 132 14.44 14.24 20.55
N GLN A 133 15.07 14.80 21.60
CA GLN A 133 15.56 14.07 22.79
C GLN A 133 14.96 14.61 24.10
N ASP A 134 13.97 15.52 24.03
CA ASP A 134 13.40 16.14 25.22
C ASP A 134 12.39 15.18 25.90
N GLN A 135 12.49 15.07 27.23
CA GLN A 135 11.50 14.32 28.00
C GLN A 135 10.11 14.96 27.92
N LYS A 136 10.03 16.28 27.75
CA LYS A 136 8.76 16.99 27.57
C LYS A 136 7.98 16.44 26.36
N TRP A 137 8.66 16.17 25.23
CA TRP A 137 7.99 15.57 24.08
C TRP A 137 7.48 14.16 24.40
N VAL A 138 8.29 13.30 25.02
CA VAL A 138 7.88 11.95 25.43
C VAL A 138 6.63 12.02 26.32
N ASP A 139 6.63 12.93 27.28
CA ASP A 139 5.50 13.09 28.22
C ASP A 139 4.23 13.54 27.51
N MET A 140 4.31 14.52 26.62
CA MET A 140 3.17 15.04 25.86
C MET A 140 2.61 14.02 24.88
N SER A 141 3.49 13.39 24.08
CA SER A 141 3.11 12.43 23.05
C SER A 141 2.44 11.18 23.66
N VAL A 142 3.00 10.65 24.76
CA VAL A 142 2.40 9.49 25.41
C VAL A 142 1.12 9.84 26.17
N ASP A 143 1.02 11.04 26.78
CA ASP A 143 -0.25 11.50 27.38
C ASP A 143 -1.34 11.68 26.30
N TYR A 144 -0.97 12.18 25.12
CA TYR A 144 -1.90 12.30 24.00
C TYR A 144 -2.34 10.92 23.46
N LEU A 145 -1.40 9.98 23.30
CA LEU A 145 -1.75 8.61 22.95
C LEU A 145 -2.68 7.95 23.98
N ASN A 146 -2.37 8.14 25.27
CA ASN A 146 -3.24 7.67 26.35
C ASN A 146 -4.63 8.27 26.29
N TYR A 147 -4.73 9.58 26.02
CA TYR A 147 -6.00 10.28 25.85
C TYR A 147 -6.83 9.69 24.71
N LEU A 148 -6.21 9.44 23.55
CA LEU A 148 -6.90 8.81 22.41
C LEU A 148 -7.38 7.38 22.74
N VAL A 149 -6.52 6.58 23.37
CA VAL A 149 -6.78 5.14 23.57
C VAL A 149 -7.66 4.87 24.81
N ASN A 150 -7.34 5.50 25.94
CA ASN A 150 -8.00 5.19 27.21
C ASN A 150 -9.16 6.15 27.52
N ASP A 151 -8.99 7.44 27.29
CA ASP A 151 -10.03 8.42 27.65
C ASP A 151 -11.11 8.50 26.55
N LEU A 152 -10.73 8.53 25.26
CA LEU A 152 -11.66 8.57 24.12
C LEU A 152 -12.06 7.17 23.61
N GLY A 153 -11.35 6.11 23.99
CA GLY A 153 -11.73 4.74 23.70
C GLY A 153 -11.45 4.26 22.27
N PHE A 154 -10.51 4.89 21.56
CA PHE A 154 -10.15 4.46 20.19
C PHE A 154 -9.35 3.17 20.19
N SER A 155 -10.05 2.06 20.24
CA SER A 155 -9.47 0.71 20.31
C SER A 155 -8.82 0.24 18.99
N CYS A 156 -8.96 0.98 17.92
CA CYS A 156 -8.32 0.70 16.63
C CYS A 156 -6.81 0.91 16.67
N ILE A 157 -6.28 1.81 17.51
CA ILE A 157 -4.85 2.05 17.65
C ILE A 157 -4.20 0.82 18.29
N LYS A 158 -3.38 0.10 17.52
CA LYS A 158 -2.67 -1.11 17.96
C LYS A 158 -1.16 -0.94 18.00
N TYR A 159 -0.64 -0.03 17.20
CA TYR A 159 0.79 0.20 17.07
C TYR A 159 1.08 1.70 17.12
N PHE A 160 2.28 2.02 17.64
CA PHE A 160 2.75 3.40 17.76
C PHE A 160 4.15 3.54 17.20
N VAL A 161 4.32 4.42 16.22
CA VAL A 161 5.57 4.84 15.62
C VAL A 161 5.99 6.19 16.19
N ILE A 162 7.21 6.28 16.71
CA ILE A 162 7.68 7.50 17.38
C ILE A 162 8.37 8.51 16.46
N PHE A 163 8.90 8.06 15.32
CA PHE A 163 9.53 8.89 14.28
C PHE A 163 9.24 8.29 12.92
N ASN A 164 8.85 9.12 11.97
CA ASN A 164 8.80 8.74 10.57
C ASN A 164 10.21 8.69 9.98
N GLU A 165 10.56 7.59 9.32
CA GLU A 165 11.79 7.39 8.56
C GLU A 165 13.06 7.88 9.29
N PRO A 166 13.35 7.36 10.49
CA PRO A 166 14.42 7.89 11.33
C PRO A 166 15.83 7.69 10.74
N ASP A 167 15.98 6.84 9.75
CA ASP A 167 17.23 6.64 8.99
C ASP A 167 17.47 7.77 7.98
N GLY A 168 16.44 8.56 7.63
CA GLY A 168 16.49 9.61 6.64
C GLY A 168 17.24 10.88 7.10
N ASN A 169 17.89 11.57 6.15
CA ASN A 169 18.50 12.88 6.41
C ASN A 169 17.44 14.01 6.46
N TRP A 170 16.21 13.72 6.11
CA TRP A 170 15.03 14.58 6.22
C TRP A 170 14.31 14.44 7.57
N ALA A 171 14.66 13.45 8.37
CA ALA A 171 14.12 13.27 9.70
C ALA A 171 14.97 14.01 10.75
N SER A 172 14.36 14.39 11.87
CA SER A 172 15.06 15.05 12.97
C SER A 172 16.17 14.18 13.60
N THR A 173 16.06 12.85 13.48
CA THR A 173 17.07 11.86 13.88
C THR A 173 18.32 11.89 13.01
N ASN A 174 18.17 12.21 11.72
CA ASN A 174 19.26 12.20 10.74
C ASN A 174 20.10 10.92 10.73
N GLY A 175 19.44 9.76 10.84
CA GLY A 175 20.10 8.45 10.82
C GLY A 175 20.83 8.04 12.12
N ASP A 176 20.62 8.76 13.22
CA ASP A 176 21.21 8.40 14.51
C ASP A 176 20.42 7.27 15.18
N TYR A 177 20.83 6.02 14.91
CA TYR A 177 20.20 4.82 15.45
C TYR A 177 20.24 4.79 16.99
N GLU A 178 21.35 5.17 17.61
CA GLU A 178 21.50 5.12 19.07
C GLU A 178 20.54 6.11 19.75
N MET A 179 20.38 7.29 19.19
CA MET A 179 19.43 8.28 19.67
C MET A 179 17.99 7.77 19.52
N TRP A 180 17.62 7.25 18.33
CA TRP A 180 16.30 6.65 18.08
C TRP A 180 16.00 5.54 19.09
N LYS A 181 16.92 4.60 19.28
CA LYS A 181 16.80 3.50 20.25
C LYS A 181 16.58 4.01 21.67
N GLN A 182 17.36 4.99 22.11
CA GLN A 182 17.18 5.58 23.45
C GLN A 182 15.80 6.20 23.60
N MET A 183 15.31 6.90 22.59
CA MET A 183 13.95 7.46 22.60
C MET A 183 12.89 6.37 22.63
N LEU A 184 13.04 5.32 21.83
CA LEU A 184 12.13 4.17 21.83
C LEU A 184 11.95 3.58 23.24
N PHE A 185 13.03 3.38 23.97
CA PHE A 185 12.98 2.90 25.35
C PHE A 185 12.39 3.93 26.33
N ARG A 186 12.58 5.23 26.08
CA ARG A 186 11.97 6.28 26.92
C ARG A 186 10.46 6.32 26.71
N PHE A 187 9.98 6.25 25.47
CA PHE A 187 8.56 6.15 25.13
C PHE A 187 7.92 4.92 25.77
N HIS A 188 8.54 3.75 25.63
CA HIS A 188 8.02 2.52 26.24
C HIS A 188 7.94 2.61 27.77
N ARG A 189 8.96 3.18 28.44
CA ARG A 189 8.89 3.39 29.90
C ARG A 189 7.73 4.32 30.26
N LYS A 190 7.56 5.40 29.51
CA LYS A 190 6.47 6.35 29.77
C LYS A 190 5.10 5.72 29.54
N MET A 191 4.93 4.92 28.49
CA MET A 191 3.67 4.19 28.24
C MET A 191 3.30 3.28 29.42
N LYS A 192 4.26 2.66 30.09
CA LYS A 192 4.02 1.81 31.28
C LYS A 192 3.48 2.59 32.50
N GLU A 193 3.65 3.89 32.54
CA GLU A 193 3.10 4.71 33.62
C GLU A 193 1.57 4.85 33.51
N TYR A 194 0.98 4.59 32.34
CA TYR A 194 -0.45 4.65 32.09
C TYR A 194 -1.08 3.24 32.17
N PRO A 195 -2.08 3.02 33.04
CA PRO A 195 -2.69 1.70 33.22
C PRO A 195 -3.25 1.13 31.92
N GLY A 196 -2.82 -0.08 31.56
CA GLY A 196 -3.33 -0.82 30.43
C GLY A 196 -2.92 -0.28 29.05
N LEU A 197 -2.07 0.74 28.95
CA LEU A 197 -1.71 1.32 27.66
C LEU A 197 -0.81 0.36 26.84
N THR A 198 0.18 -0.26 27.49
CA THR A 198 1.09 -1.21 26.83
C THR A 198 0.47 -2.56 26.48
N GLU A 199 -0.67 -2.90 27.09
CA GLU A 199 -1.48 -4.06 26.73
C GLU A 199 -2.36 -3.81 25.49
N LYS A 200 -2.67 -2.55 25.21
CA LYS A 200 -3.51 -2.13 24.08
C LYS A 200 -2.69 -1.69 22.86
N VAL A 201 -1.56 -1.03 23.09
CA VAL A 201 -0.72 -0.45 22.03
C VAL A 201 0.72 -0.90 22.21
N MET A 202 1.30 -1.45 21.16
CA MET A 202 2.71 -1.83 21.07
C MET A 202 3.48 -0.81 20.21
N LEU A 203 4.79 -0.69 20.46
CA LEU A 203 5.66 0.11 19.59
C LEU A 203 5.86 -0.59 18.24
N ALA A 204 5.95 0.18 17.16
CA ALA A 204 6.33 -0.28 15.85
C ALA A 204 7.62 0.40 15.37
N GLY A 205 8.33 -0.27 14.46
CA GLY A 205 9.54 0.25 13.86
C GLY A 205 10.46 -0.84 13.31
N PRO A 206 11.64 -0.44 12.74
CA PRO A 206 12.24 0.89 12.83
C PRO A 206 11.69 1.96 11.86
N ASP A 207 10.70 1.67 11.00
CA ASP A 207 10.06 2.65 10.10
C ASP A 207 11.05 3.24 9.07
N VAL A 208 11.94 2.41 8.54
CA VAL A 208 13.07 2.81 7.69
C VAL A 208 12.77 2.66 6.21
N VAL A 209 13.47 3.43 5.38
CA VAL A 209 13.28 3.43 3.91
C VAL A 209 14.15 2.37 3.26
N ALA A 210 13.53 1.36 2.65
CA ALA A 210 14.23 0.31 1.92
C ALA A 210 15.14 0.89 0.82
N ASP A 211 16.32 0.28 0.68
CA ASP A 211 17.34 0.66 -0.30
C ASP A 211 17.87 2.10 -0.16
N TYR A 212 17.66 2.71 1.00
CA TYR A 212 18.23 4.00 1.35
C TYR A 212 19.41 3.84 2.32
N LYS A 213 20.40 4.70 2.15
CA LYS A 213 21.53 4.82 3.04
C LYS A 213 21.86 6.29 3.30
N ASN A 214 21.74 6.68 4.54
CA ASN A 214 22.21 7.98 5.00
C ASN A 214 23.71 7.90 5.30
N GLU A 215 24.51 8.78 4.71
CA GLU A 215 25.97 8.84 4.95
C GLU A 215 26.32 9.16 6.41
N ALA A 216 25.42 9.80 7.15
CA ALA A 216 25.59 10.08 8.57
C ALA A 216 25.22 8.88 9.47
N SER A 217 24.51 7.88 8.94
CA SER A 217 24.07 6.73 9.71
C SER A 217 25.13 5.65 9.81
N ALA A 218 25.24 5.03 10.98
CA ALA A 218 26.10 3.86 11.19
C ALA A 218 25.62 2.62 10.42
N TYR A 219 24.34 2.55 10.06
CA TYR A 219 23.70 1.42 9.42
C TYR A 219 22.91 1.88 8.18
N ASP A 220 22.83 1.02 7.17
CA ASP A 220 21.80 1.11 6.12
C ASP A 220 20.45 0.60 6.65
N ALA A 221 19.40 0.71 5.86
CA ALA A 221 18.04 0.32 6.28
C ALA A 221 17.96 -1.15 6.74
N GLU A 222 18.65 -2.07 6.05
CA GLU A 222 18.72 -3.49 6.46
C GLU A 222 19.41 -3.62 7.83
N GLY A 223 20.51 -2.90 8.04
CA GLY A 223 21.24 -2.84 9.31
C GLY A 223 20.38 -2.30 10.46
N TRP A 224 19.52 -1.30 10.18
CA TRP A 224 18.56 -0.79 11.17
C TRP A 224 17.56 -1.87 11.62
N VAL A 225 16.97 -2.62 10.69
CA VAL A 225 16.04 -3.72 11.03
C VAL A 225 16.74 -4.78 11.85
N LYS A 226 17.94 -5.21 11.41
CA LYS A 226 18.76 -6.18 12.12
C LYS A 226 19.11 -5.73 13.54
N GLN A 227 19.53 -4.48 13.69
CA GLN A 227 19.94 -3.95 14.98
C GLN A 227 18.75 -3.76 15.92
N THR A 228 17.57 -3.35 15.38
CA THR A 228 16.31 -3.29 16.13
C THR A 228 15.92 -4.65 16.69
N ALA A 229 16.07 -5.72 15.91
CA ALA A 229 15.80 -7.08 16.36
C ALA A 229 16.75 -7.52 17.50
N LEU A 230 18.00 -7.07 17.47
CA LEU A 230 18.98 -7.41 18.52
C LEU A 230 18.76 -6.60 19.80
N ASP A 231 18.44 -5.31 19.68
CA ASP A 231 18.45 -4.38 20.80
C ASP A 231 17.06 -4.15 21.43
N ALA A 232 15.98 -4.24 20.64
CA ALA A 232 14.66 -3.74 21.03
C ALA A 232 13.50 -4.71 20.78
N ASP A 233 13.73 -5.96 20.33
CA ASP A 233 12.65 -6.92 20.01
C ASP A 233 11.63 -7.10 21.14
N SER A 234 12.09 -7.05 22.39
CA SER A 234 11.20 -7.22 23.55
C SER A 234 10.11 -6.14 23.69
N ILE A 235 10.27 -4.99 23.04
CA ILE A 235 9.35 -3.86 23.10
C ILE A 235 8.72 -3.52 21.72
N ILE A 236 9.24 -4.10 20.64
CA ILE A 236 8.66 -3.97 19.29
C ILE A 236 7.56 -5.02 19.11
N GLY A 237 6.35 -4.56 18.79
CA GLY A 237 5.21 -5.43 18.47
C GLY A 237 5.01 -5.65 16.97
N LEU A 238 5.51 -4.72 16.15
CA LEU A 238 5.41 -4.77 14.70
C LEU A 238 6.67 -4.17 14.07
N TYR A 239 7.31 -4.94 13.19
CA TYR A 239 8.39 -4.41 12.34
C TYR A 239 7.80 -3.67 11.16
N ASP A 240 8.44 -2.57 10.78
CA ASP A 240 7.97 -1.70 9.71
C ASP A 240 9.12 -1.22 8.83
N VAL A 241 8.86 -1.23 7.51
CA VAL A 241 9.77 -0.76 6.47
C VAL A 241 8.94 -0.02 5.42
N HIS A 242 9.45 1.09 4.92
CA HIS A 242 8.88 1.82 3.79
C HIS A 242 9.57 1.35 2.50
N ALA A 243 8.82 1.10 1.45
CA ALA A 243 9.40 0.61 0.21
C ALA A 243 8.75 1.23 -1.03
N TYR A 244 9.61 1.82 -1.86
CA TYR A 244 9.22 2.50 -3.09
C TYR A 244 10.07 2.00 -4.26
N PRO A 245 9.80 0.78 -4.78
CA PRO A 245 10.52 0.23 -5.92
C PRO A 245 10.25 1.00 -7.21
N GLY A 246 11.10 0.80 -8.21
CA GLY A 246 10.79 1.09 -9.60
C GLY A 246 9.85 0.01 -10.19
N GLN A 247 9.11 0.34 -11.24
CA GLN A 247 8.19 -0.59 -11.90
C GLN A 247 8.93 -1.85 -12.38
N ASN A 248 10.12 -1.66 -12.96
CA ASN A 248 10.91 -2.75 -13.53
C ASN A 248 11.36 -3.77 -12.47
N GLU A 249 11.68 -3.33 -11.25
CA GLU A 249 12.08 -4.22 -10.15
C GLU A 249 10.94 -5.19 -9.79
N VAL A 250 9.70 -4.70 -9.79
CA VAL A 250 8.51 -5.50 -9.47
C VAL A 250 8.12 -6.39 -10.65
N ARG A 251 7.99 -5.82 -11.86
CA ARG A 251 7.55 -6.57 -13.06
C ARG A 251 8.55 -7.62 -13.59
N THR A 252 9.79 -7.59 -13.12
CA THR A 252 10.81 -8.60 -13.48
C THR A 252 11.08 -9.63 -12.40
N GLY A 253 10.32 -9.60 -11.28
CA GLY A 253 10.45 -10.55 -10.18
C GLY A 253 11.71 -10.36 -9.32
N GLN A 254 12.30 -9.16 -9.29
CA GLN A 254 13.44 -8.84 -8.42
C GLN A 254 13.01 -8.43 -7.02
N TYR A 255 11.78 -7.95 -6.89
CA TYR A 255 11.27 -7.38 -5.64
C TYR A 255 11.19 -8.35 -4.44
N PRO A 256 10.86 -9.65 -4.61
CA PRO A 256 10.91 -10.62 -3.52
C PRO A 256 12.27 -10.74 -2.84
N GLU A 257 13.36 -10.58 -3.59
CA GLU A 257 14.71 -10.59 -3.01
C GLU A 257 14.94 -9.35 -2.13
N ILE A 258 14.48 -8.18 -2.59
CA ILE A 258 14.53 -6.93 -1.81
C ILE A 258 13.76 -7.11 -0.50
N LEU A 259 12.53 -7.61 -0.56
CA LEU A 259 11.70 -7.86 0.63
C LEU A 259 12.36 -8.85 1.59
N SER A 260 12.97 -9.91 1.07
CA SER A 260 13.59 -10.96 1.89
C SER A 260 14.77 -10.45 2.72
N ARG A 261 15.50 -9.44 2.25
CA ARG A 261 16.64 -8.84 2.95
C ARG A 261 16.24 -8.29 4.32
N TYR A 262 15.10 -7.64 4.40
CA TYR A 262 14.59 -7.08 5.66
C TYR A 262 13.95 -8.15 6.52
N LYS A 263 13.06 -8.96 5.93
CA LYS A 263 12.30 -9.99 6.64
C LYS A 263 13.18 -11.01 7.36
N ARG A 264 14.32 -11.41 6.78
CA ARG A 264 15.23 -12.40 7.40
C ARG A 264 15.78 -12.01 8.76
N HIS A 265 15.73 -10.71 9.11
CA HIS A 265 16.19 -10.20 10.40
C HIS A 265 15.08 -10.09 11.44
N VAL A 266 13.83 -10.23 11.02
CA VAL A 266 12.66 -10.19 11.91
C VAL A 266 12.58 -11.50 12.67
N PRO A 267 12.54 -11.47 14.03
CA PRO A 267 12.47 -12.68 14.85
C PRO A 267 11.23 -13.53 14.52
N GLU A 268 11.38 -14.85 14.70
CA GLU A 268 10.29 -15.80 14.52
C GLU A 268 9.09 -15.42 15.40
N GLY A 269 7.89 -15.50 14.84
CA GLY A 269 6.64 -15.13 15.52
C GLY A 269 6.32 -13.62 15.50
N LYS A 270 7.25 -12.76 15.07
CA LYS A 270 6.99 -11.34 14.85
C LYS A 270 6.50 -11.08 13.43
N LYS A 271 5.71 -10.03 13.28
CA LYS A 271 5.19 -9.58 11.99
C LYS A 271 6.00 -8.41 11.45
N ILE A 272 6.06 -8.32 10.12
CA ILE A 272 6.62 -7.18 9.39
C ILE A 272 5.59 -6.68 8.38
N VAL A 273 5.51 -5.38 8.20
CA VAL A 273 4.65 -4.71 7.24
C VAL A 273 5.44 -3.76 6.35
N LEU A 274 4.84 -3.33 5.24
CA LEU A 274 5.22 -2.08 4.60
C LEU A 274 4.28 -0.99 5.13
N GLY A 275 4.79 -0.12 5.99
CA GLY A 275 4.05 1.00 6.56
C GLY A 275 3.75 2.08 5.54
N GLU A 276 4.67 2.27 4.59
CA GLU A 276 4.45 3.05 3.38
C GLU A 276 4.91 2.27 2.15
N ALA A 277 4.13 2.31 1.09
CA ALA A 277 4.49 1.67 -0.17
C ALA A 277 3.86 2.37 -1.38
N GLY A 278 4.59 2.35 -2.49
CA GLY A 278 4.17 2.90 -3.76
C GLY A 278 5.30 2.81 -4.78
N TYR A 279 5.12 3.40 -5.95
CA TYR A 279 6.15 3.41 -6.99
C TYR A 279 6.81 4.77 -7.08
N LYS A 280 8.14 4.80 -7.04
CA LYS A 280 8.94 5.97 -7.40
C LYS A 280 9.52 5.77 -8.80
N TYR A 281 8.75 6.09 -9.82
CA TYR A 281 9.12 5.88 -11.23
C TYR A 281 10.41 6.56 -11.65
N TRP A 282 10.79 7.63 -10.99
CA TRP A 282 12.09 8.27 -11.22
C TRP A 282 13.31 7.38 -10.83
N ARG A 283 13.09 6.24 -10.20
CA ARG A 283 14.08 5.17 -9.96
C ARG A 283 14.10 4.11 -11.05
N ASP A 284 13.18 4.17 -12.02
CA ASP A 284 13.06 3.13 -13.05
C ASP A 284 14.15 3.24 -14.10
N ALA A 285 14.56 2.10 -14.65
CA ALA A 285 15.51 2.04 -15.75
C ALA A 285 14.83 2.13 -17.14
N ASP A 286 13.50 2.11 -17.23
CA ASP A 286 12.75 2.29 -18.47
C ASP A 286 12.80 3.74 -18.93
N SER A 287 13.52 3.99 -20.03
CA SER A 287 13.73 5.34 -20.56
C SER A 287 12.44 6.00 -21.07
N LEU A 288 11.47 5.24 -21.58
CA LEU A 288 10.20 5.76 -22.08
C LEU A 288 9.29 6.13 -20.92
N LEU A 289 9.21 5.27 -19.91
CA LEU A 289 8.46 5.54 -18.68
C LEU A 289 9.03 6.79 -17.98
N MET A 290 10.35 6.88 -17.87
CA MET A 290 11.03 8.04 -17.27
C MET A 290 10.80 9.33 -18.05
N ALA A 291 10.82 9.28 -19.38
CA ALA A 291 10.54 10.44 -20.21
C ALA A 291 9.09 10.94 -20.00
N GLU A 292 8.13 10.05 -19.94
CA GLU A 292 6.73 10.40 -19.67
C GLU A 292 6.54 10.96 -18.26
N TYR A 293 7.15 10.31 -17.25
CA TYR A 293 7.13 10.81 -15.86
C TYR A 293 7.66 12.26 -15.78
N ASN A 294 8.84 12.50 -16.34
CA ASN A 294 9.47 13.83 -16.33
C ASN A 294 8.62 14.87 -17.08
N ARG A 295 8.04 14.50 -18.22
CA ARG A 295 7.13 15.38 -18.98
C ARG A 295 5.93 15.82 -18.15
N ARG A 296 5.36 14.93 -17.35
CA ARG A 296 4.22 15.24 -16.49
C ARG A 296 4.61 16.10 -15.30
N VAL A 297 5.76 15.84 -14.70
CA VAL A 297 6.30 16.65 -13.59
C VAL A 297 6.60 18.07 -14.06
N GLU A 298 7.18 18.26 -15.27
CA GLU A 298 7.39 19.58 -15.84
C GLU A 298 6.08 20.36 -16.08
N GLY A 299 5.03 19.65 -16.51
CA GLY A 299 3.70 20.23 -16.71
C GLY A 299 2.97 20.62 -15.42
N HIS A 300 3.43 20.11 -14.28
CA HIS A 300 2.89 20.34 -12.96
C HIS A 300 4.03 20.69 -12.00
N PRO A 301 4.40 21.96 -11.87
CA PRO A 301 5.55 22.37 -11.07
C PRO A 301 5.29 22.06 -9.59
N PHE A 302 5.87 20.98 -9.12
CA PHE A 302 5.97 20.66 -7.71
C PHE A 302 7.35 21.12 -7.23
N THR A 303 7.43 21.58 -6.01
CA THR A 303 8.69 22.03 -5.40
C THR A 303 9.75 20.93 -5.42
N LYS A 304 9.33 19.66 -5.28
CA LYS A 304 10.16 18.47 -5.39
C LYS A 304 9.41 17.40 -6.18
N GLY A 305 9.62 17.36 -7.50
CA GLY A 305 8.95 16.40 -8.38
C GLY A 305 9.11 14.94 -7.99
N SER A 306 10.20 14.58 -7.26
CA SER A 306 10.41 13.25 -6.72
C SER A 306 9.38 12.80 -5.68
N ASP A 307 8.68 13.73 -5.03
CA ASP A 307 7.67 13.43 -4.02
C ASP A 307 6.25 13.32 -4.61
N CYS A 308 6.14 13.25 -5.92
CA CYS A 308 4.86 13.13 -6.62
C CYS A 308 4.85 11.90 -7.50
N ASN A 309 3.69 11.24 -7.61
CA ASN A 309 3.47 10.16 -8.55
C ASN A 309 2.44 10.58 -9.59
N MET A 310 2.88 11.31 -10.64
CA MET A 310 2.01 11.79 -11.71
C MET A 310 1.44 10.68 -12.59
N LEU A 311 1.91 9.45 -12.45
CA LEU A 311 1.40 8.28 -13.18
C LEU A 311 0.28 7.53 -12.44
N CYS A 312 -0.12 8.00 -11.24
CA CYS A 312 -1.25 7.42 -10.49
C CYS A 312 -2.62 7.59 -11.19
N TYR A 313 -2.69 8.43 -12.24
CA TYR A 313 -3.89 8.61 -13.07
C TYR A 313 -4.02 7.59 -14.19
N ASP A 314 -2.98 6.78 -14.44
CA ASP A 314 -2.93 5.89 -15.59
C ASP A 314 -3.53 4.52 -15.28
N TYR A 315 -4.05 3.89 -16.34
CA TYR A 315 -4.55 2.53 -16.29
C TYR A 315 -3.52 1.54 -15.71
N PHE A 316 -2.27 1.59 -16.20
CA PHE A 316 -1.25 0.61 -15.81
C PHE A 316 -0.89 0.71 -14.31
N TYR A 317 -1.06 1.87 -13.66
CA TYR A 317 -0.86 1.97 -12.22
C TYR A 317 -1.85 1.09 -11.44
N GLY A 318 -3.05 0.88 -11.99
CA GLY A 318 -4.01 -0.09 -11.49
C GLY A 318 -3.61 -1.56 -11.68
N LEU A 319 -2.54 -1.85 -12.42
CA LEU A 319 -1.93 -3.18 -12.49
C LEU A 319 -0.73 -3.30 -11.56
N ASP A 320 0.06 -2.25 -11.47
CA ASP A 320 1.29 -2.23 -10.68
C ASP A 320 0.98 -2.32 -9.17
N MET A 321 -0.04 -1.61 -8.70
CA MET A 321 -0.37 -1.62 -7.27
C MET A 321 -0.84 -2.97 -6.72
N PRO A 322 -1.77 -3.71 -7.37
CA PRO A 322 -2.08 -5.06 -6.92
C PRO A 322 -0.90 -6.02 -7.08
N LEU A 323 -0.07 -5.88 -8.12
CA LEU A 323 1.14 -6.69 -8.28
C LEU A 323 2.10 -6.49 -7.12
N LEU A 324 2.34 -5.24 -6.70
CA LEU A 324 3.16 -4.91 -5.54
C LEU A 324 2.62 -5.61 -4.28
N ALA A 325 1.30 -5.55 -4.04
CA ALA A 325 0.67 -6.23 -2.91
C ALA A 325 0.84 -7.77 -2.98
N MET A 326 0.70 -8.35 -4.18
CA MET A 326 0.86 -9.80 -4.38
C MET A 326 2.28 -10.25 -4.02
N GLU A 327 3.30 -9.51 -4.41
CA GLU A 327 4.69 -9.78 -4.07
C GLU A 327 4.95 -9.64 -2.56
N VAL A 328 4.38 -8.60 -1.93
CA VAL A 328 4.45 -8.38 -0.47
C VAL A 328 3.80 -9.53 0.30
N MET A 329 2.61 -9.98 -0.12
CA MET A 329 1.89 -11.09 0.49
C MET A 329 2.64 -12.41 0.33
N ASN A 330 3.11 -12.72 -0.88
CA ASN A 330 3.91 -13.92 -1.18
C ASN A 330 5.29 -13.87 -0.51
N GLY A 331 5.86 -12.67 -0.34
CA GLY A 331 7.10 -12.42 0.40
C GLY A 331 6.98 -12.61 1.90
N GLY A 332 5.75 -12.90 2.40
CA GLY A 332 5.48 -13.19 3.80
C GLY A 332 5.46 -11.96 4.71
N TYR A 333 5.21 -10.77 4.16
CA TYR A 333 4.86 -9.59 4.94
C TYR A 333 3.41 -9.67 5.37
N SER A 334 3.14 -9.12 6.54
CA SER A 334 1.83 -9.28 7.18
C SER A 334 0.83 -8.18 6.85
N GLY A 335 1.22 -7.17 6.10
CA GLY A 335 0.34 -6.06 5.70
C GLY A 335 1.08 -5.01 4.87
N MET A 336 0.31 -4.14 4.23
CA MET A 336 0.82 -3.04 3.43
C MET A 336 -0.13 -1.84 3.50
N ALA A 337 0.39 -0.67 3.82
CA ALA A 337 -0.29 0.61 3.65
C ALA A 337 0.32 1.34 2.46
N VAL A 338 -0.49 1.72 1.49
CA VAL A 338 -0.02 2.50 0.35
C VAL A 338 0.08 3.97 0.72
N TRP A 339 1.12 4.64 0.25
CA TRP A 339 1.21 6.08 0.20
C TRP A 339 0.53 6.55 -1.09
N MET A 340 -0.64 7.18 -1.07
CA MET A 340 -1.51 7.42 0.09
C MET A 340 -2.99 7.34 -0.30
N LEU A 341 -3.91 7.46 0.67
CA LEU A 341 -5.35 7.40 0.40
C LEU A 341 -5.84 8.61 -0.40
N ASP A 342 -5.49 9.82 0.04
CA ASP A 342 -6.12 11.07 -0.40
C ASP A 342 -5.08 12.21 -0.44
N ASP A 343 -4.94 12.88 -1.58
CA ASP A 343 -3.99 13.98 -1.73
C ASP A 343 -4.28 15.16 -0.79
N ALA A 344 -5.55 15.33 -0.36
CA ALA A 344 -5.94 16.42 0.51
C ALA A 344 -5.29 16.38 1.91
N MET A 345 -4.75 15.23 2.31
CA MET A 345 -4.02 15.10 3.58
C MET A 345 -2.71 15.89 3.57
N HIS A 346 -2.07 16.00 2.40
CA HIS A 346 -0.79 16.69 2.20
C HIS A 346 -0.92 17.80 1.15
N SER A 347 -1.84 18.70 1.42
CA SER A 347 -2.24 19.75 0.49
C SER A 347 -1.24 20.91 0.38
N SER A 348 -0.26 21.00 1.29
CA SER A 348 0.85 21.98 1.19
C SER A 348 2.14 21.42 0.61
N GLY A 349 2.20 20.09 0.41
CA GLY A 349 3.43 19.45 -0.03
C GLY A 349 4.64 19.80 0.85
N ASP A 350 5.80 19.91 0.23
CA ASP A 350 7.04 20.26 0.94
C ASP A 350 7.27 21.76 1.04
N SER A 351 6.55 22.57 0.26
CA SER A 351 6.72 24.04 0.22
C SER A 351 5.86 24.80 1.22
N GLY A 352 4.86 24.15 1.80
CA GLY A 352 3.85 24.79 2.61
C GLY A 352 2.86 25.64 1.81
N LYS A 353 2.69 25.36 0.50
CA LYS A 353 1.78 26.10 -0.40
C LYS A 353 0.74 25.16 -1.00
N THR A 354 -0.47 25.67 -1.15
CA THR A 354 -1.60 24.92 -1.70
C THR A 354 -1.41 24.42 -3.13
N GLU A 355 -0.58 25.10 -3.94
CA GLU A 355 -0.24 24.70 -5.30
C GLU A 355 0.71 23.50 -5.39
N ASP A 356 1.38 23.15 -4.30
CA ASP A 356 2.40 22.10 -4.24
C ASP A 356 1.88 20.80 -3.61
N VAL A 357 0.61 20.48 -3.78
CA VAL A 357 0.00 19.27 -3.24
C VAL A 357 0.71 17.99 -3.70
N LYS A 358 0.96 17.08 -2.78
CA LYS A 358 1.49 15.74 -3.10
C LYS A 358 0.42 14.91 -3.82
N LYS A 359 0.70 14.50 -5.05
CA LYS A 359 -0.23 13.71 -5.87
C LYS A 359 0.18 12.23 -5.90
N TRP A 360 -0.43 11.46 -5.02
CA TRP A 360 -0.22 10.02 -4.88
C TRP A 360 -1.52 9.26 -4.66
N GLY A 361 -2.55 9.95 -4.12
CA GLY A 361 -3.76 9.36 -3.59
C GLY A 361 -4.69 8.74 -4.63
N MET A 362 -5.76 8.17 -4.14
CA MET A 362 -6.84 7.62 -4.97
C MET A 362 -7.81 8.71 -5.43
N TRP A 363 -7.75 9.88 -4.82
CA TRP A 363 -8.52 11.10 -5.10
C TRP A 363 -7.91 12.29 -4.34
N ASN A 364 -8.50 13.47 -4.49
CA ASN A 364 -8.32 14.62 -3.62
C ASN A 364 -9.70 15.11 -3.18
N ILE A 365 -10.15 14.77 -1.96
CA ILE A 365 -11.51 15.06 -1.49
C ILE A 365 -11.80 16.56 -1.31
N LEU A 366 -10.79 17.40 -1.30
CA LEU A 366 -10.87 18.86 -1.22
C LEU A 366 -10.48 19.51 -2.56
N GLY A 367 -10.64 18.80 -3.67
CA GLY A 367 -10.28 19.27 -4.99
C GLY A 367 -11.00 20.55 -5.38
N GLU A 368 -12.28 20.68 -5.07
CA GLU A 368 -13.07 21.89 -5.33
C GLU A 368 -12.71 23.02 -4.36
N GLU A 369 -12.71 22.76 -3.05
CA GLU A 369 -12.63 23.77 -2.00
C GLU A 369 -11.24 24.43 -1.92
N VAL A 370 -10.19 23.64 -2.04
CA VAL A 370 -8.80 24.13 -1.86
C VAL A 370 -8.17 24.50 -3.20
N PHE A 371 -8.43 23.72 -4.25
CA PHE A 371 -7.70 23.82 -5.51
C PHE A 371 -8.54 24.36 -6.68
N ASN A 372 -9.86 24.54 -6.50
CA ASN A 372 -10.82 24.86 -7.56
C ASN A 372 -10.72 23.88 -8.75
N LYS A 373 -10.56 22.59 -8.44
CA LYS A 373 -10.43 21.47 -9.37
C LYS A 373 -11.34 20.30 -8.95
N PRO A 374 -12.66 20.39 -9.17
CA PRO A 374 -13.59 19.35 -8.75
C PRO A 374 -13.33 17.99 -9.42
N ASP A 375 -12.66 17.97 -10.59
CA ASP A 375 -12.32 16.71 -11.26
C ASP A 375 -11.27 15.88 -10.45
N GLU A 376 -10.48 16.51 -9.59
CA GLU A 376 -9.52 15.82 -8.72
C GLU A 376 -10.20 15.00 -7.61
N GLU A 377 -11.47 15.28 -7.31
CA GLU A 377 -12.26 14.49 -6.34
C GLU A 377 -12.70 13.14 -6.91
N GLN A 378 -12.60 12.95 -8.21
CA GLN A 378 -12.96 11.69 -8.84
C GLN A 378 -12.00 10.56 -8.43
N ILE A 379 -12.57 9.36 -8.34
CA ILE A 379 -11.82 8.13 -8.07
C ILE A 379 -10.86 7.86 -9.24
N ARG A 380 -9.57 7.76 -8.95
CA ARG A 380 -8.54 7.39 -9.93
C ARG A 380 -8.58 5.91 -10.28
N PRO A 381 -8.08 5.49 -11.47
CA PRO A 381 -8.22 4.11 -11.97
C PRO A 381 -7.72 3.03 -11.01
N TRP A 382 -6.63 3.24 -10.29
CA TRP A 382 -6.03 2.23 -9.42
C TRP A 382 -6.84 1.91 -8.15
N PHE A 383 -7.77 2.76 -7.74
CA PHE A 383 -8.74 2.42 -6.71
C PHE A 383 -9.49 1.12 -7.03
N TYR A 384 -9.76 0.88 -8.32
CA TYR A 384 -10.47 -0.33 -8.73
C TYR A 384 -9.81 -1.60 -8.20
N THR A 385 -8.55 -1.80 -8.53
CA THR A 385 -7.83 -3.02 -8.15
C THR A 385 -7.40 -3.00 -6.68
N TRP A 386 -6.97 -1.82 -6.17
CA TRP A 386 -6.56 -1.69 -4.78
C TRP A 386 -7.70 -1.96 -3.80
N SER A 387 -8.90 -1.45 -4.09
CA SER A 387 -10.07 -1.72 -3.25
C SER A 387 -10.44 -3.21 -3.22
N LEU A 388 -10.25 -3.92 -4.32
CA LEU A 388 -10.45 -5.37 -4.37
C LEU A 388 -9.40 -6.13 -3.54
N MET A 389 -8.13 -5.71 -3.58
CA MET A 389 -7.06 -6.29 -2.76
C MET A 389 -7.28 -6.04 -1.26
N CYS A 390 -7.82 -4.89 -0.88
CA CYS A 390 -8.20 -4.61 0.51
C CYS A 390 -9.40 -5.48 0.95
N ARG A 391 -10.44 -5.49 0.12
CA ARG A 391 -11.74 -6.10 0.46
C ARG A 391 -11.69 -7.62 0.53
N TYR A 392 -10.99 -8.27 -0.41
CA TYR A 392 -11.04 -9.72 -0.60
C TYR A 392 -9.82 -10.48 -0.06
N PHE A 393 -8.94 -9.76 0.62
CA PHE A 393 -7.91 -10.32 1.50
C PHE A 393 -8.03 -9.70 2.90
N PRO A 394 -9.15 -9.98 3.61
CA PRO A 394 -9.42 -9.35 4.91
C PRO A 394 -8.42 -9.76 5.99
N ALA A 395 -8.40 -9.03 7.10
CA ALA A 395 -7.56 -9.37 8.26
C ALA A 395 -7.86 -10.80 8.75
N GLY A 396 -6.79 -11.53 9.01
CA GLY A 396 -6.88 -12.97 9.35
C GLY A 396 -6.84 -13.92 8.15
N THR A 397 -6.66 -13.40 6.93
CA THR A 397 -6.42 -14.24 5.75
C THR A 397 -5.11 -15.01 5.91
N ASP A 398 -5.13 -16.31 5.60
CA ASP A 398 -3.94 -17.13 5.42
C ASP A 398 -3.56 -17.17 3.95
N ILE A 399 -2.36 -16.67 3.62
CA ILE A 399 -1.83 -16.67 2.25
C ILE A 399 -1.33 -18.08 1.94
N LEU A 400 -1.74 -18.59 0.79
CA LEU A 400 -1.45 -19.94 0.35
C LEU A 400 -0.28 -19.98 -0.62
N HIS A 401 0.43 -21.09 -0.63
CA HIS A 401 1.47 -21.33 -1.62
C HIS A 401 0.89 -21.39 -3.03
N THR A 402 1.45 -20.60 -3.94
CA THR A 402 1.10 -20.58 -5.37
C THR A 402 2.32 -20.91 -6.21
N ALA A 403 2.11 -21.68 -7.27
CA ALA A 403 3.15 -22.04 -8.23
C ALA A 403 2.66 -21.80 -9.65
N VAL A 404 3.48 -21.12 -10.46
CA VAL A 404 3.30 -20.97 -11.91
C VAL A 404 4.23 -21.95 -12.57
N ALA A 405 3.69 -22.99 -13.22
CA ALA A 405 4.46 -24.14 -13.76
C ALA A 405 5.09 -23.89 -15.13
N SER A 406 5.21 -22.65 -15.55
CA SER A 406 5.84 -22.28 -16.81
C SER A 406 7.05 -21.38 -16.57
N GLU A 407 7.93 -21.28 -17.56
CA GLU A 407 8.96 -20.24 -17.59
C GLU A 407 8.35 -18.83 -17.84
N ASP A 408 7.02 -18.74 -17.78
CA ASP A 408 6.29 -17.48 -17.99
C ASP A 408 6.57 -16.53 -16.83
N LYS A 409 7.19 -15.42 -17.17
CA LYS A 409 7.57 -14.36 -16.22
C LYS A 409 6.58 -13.19 -16.19
N ASP A 410 5.52 -13.27 -17.01
CA ASP A 410 4.55 -12.19 -17.14
C ASP A 410 3.32 -12.36 -16.23
N VAL A 411 3.09 -13.60 -15.75
CA VAL A 411 1.90 -13.92 -14.94
C VAL A 411 2.27 -14.05 -13.47
N TYR A 412 1.60 -13.27 -12.65
CA TYR A 412 1.73 -13.28 -11.18
C TYR A 412 0.42 -13.72 -10.54
N VAL A 413 0.52 -14.40 -9.40
CA VAL A 413 -0.63 -14.92 -8.67
C VAL A 413 -0.40 -14.84 -7.17
N VAL A 414 -1.46 -14.51 -6.43
CA VAL A 414 -1.56 -14.70 -4.98
C VAL A 414 -2.89 -15.32 -4.66
N ALA A 415 -2.91 -16.21 -3.68
CA ALA A 415 -4.13 -16.81 -3.17
C ALA A 415 -4.18 -16.73 -1.65
N GLY A 416 -5.38 -16.54 -1.11
CA GLY A 416 -5.58 -16.51 0.34
C GLY A 416 -6.90 -17.13 0.74
N THR A 417 -6.90 -17.78 1.89
CA THR A 417 -8.12 -18.35 2.48
C THR A 417 -8.52 -17.61 3.74
N TYR A 418 -9.81 -17.34 3.86
CA TYR A 418 -10.41 -16.70 5.02
C TYR A 418 -11.73 -17.36 5.37
N GLN A 419 -11.85 -17.90 6.59
CA GLN A 419 -13.06 -18.60 7.07
C GLN A 419 -13.56 -19.69 6.10
N GLY A 420 -12.62 -20.45 5.50
CA GLY A 420 -12.91 -21.52 4.55
C GLY A 420 -13.31 -21.06 3.15
N LYS A 421 -13.21 -19.78 2.85
CA LYS A 421 -13.42 -19.18 1.53
C LYS A 421 -12.10 -18.77 0.89
N LEU A 422 -12.07 -18.66 -0.43
CA LEU A 422 -10.85 -18.46 -1.20
C LEU A 422 -10.91 -17.17 -2.02
N SER A 423 -9.81 -16.45 -2.09
CA SER A 423 -9.54 -15.41 -3.09
C SER A 423 -8.28 -15.73 -3.85
N VAL A 424 -8.31 -15.55 -5.18
CA VAL A 424 -7.16 -15.69 -6.06
C VAL A 424 -7.06 -14.45 -6.95
N ALA A 425 -6.00 -13.68 -6.79
CA ALA A 425 -5.71 -12.54 -7.65
C ALA A 425 -4.61 -12.93 -8.64
N MET A 426 -4.78 -12.54 -9.91
CA MET A 426 -3.87 -12.82 -11.01
C MET A 426 -3.62 -11.55 -11.83
N VAL A 427 -2.36 -11.31 -12.22
CA VAL A 427 -1.96 -10.21 -13.09
C VAL A 427 -1.15 -10.76 -14.26
N ASN A 428 -1.43 -10.29 -15.45
CA ASN A 428 -0.58 -10.46 -16.62
C ASN A 428 0.03 -9.11 -16.99
N VAL A 429 1.33 -8.95 -16.78
CA VAL A 429 2.07 -7.72 -17.13
C VAL A 429 2.70 -7.78 -18.52
N GLY A 430 2.56 -8.91 -19.23
CA GLY A 430 3.09 -9.11 -20.57
C GLY A 430 2.24 -8.46 -21.66
N GLU A 431 2.83 -8.40 -22.86
CA GLU A 431 2.21 -7.80 -24.06
C GLU A 431 1.30 -8.78 -24.82
N LYS A 432 1.12 -10.01 -24.34
CA LYS A 432 0.33 -11.05 -24.99
C LYS A 432 -0.71 -11.63 -24.05
N ASP A 433 -1.85 -12.00 -24.62
CA ASP A 433 -2.86 -12.77 -23.93
C ASP A 433 -2.30 -14.15 -23.52
N LYS A 434 -2.63 -14.59 -22.31
CA LYS A 434 -2.22 -15.88 -21.76
C LYS A 434 -3.45 -16.75 -21.51
N SER A 435 -3.44 -17.97 -22.04
CA SER A 435 -4.40 -19.00 -21.61
C SER A 435 -3.94 -19.56 -20.27
N VAL A 436 -4.79 -19.46 -19.25
CA VAL A 436 -4.46 -19.89 -17.89
C VAL A 436 -5.34 -21.08 -17.48
N GLN A 437 -4.70 -22.09 -16.89
CA GLN A 437 -5.38 -23.17 -16.18
C GLN A 437 -5.01 -23.11 -14.70
N LEU A 438 -5.95 -22.70 -13.87
CA LEU A 438 -5.80 -22.54 -12.42
C LEU A 438 -6.33 -23.79 -11.71
N THR A 439 -5.49 -24.47 -10.93
CA THR A 439 -5.87 -25.57 -10.06
C THR A 439 -6.10 -25.04 -8.65
N LEU A 440 -7.30 -25.29 -8.11
CA LEU A 440 -7.75 -24.78 -6.81
C LEU A 440 -7.57 -25.83 -5.72
N PRO A 441 -7.21 -25.44 -4.48
CA PRO A 441 -7.03 -26.34 -3.34
C PRO A 441 -8.35 -26.85 -2.77
N CYS A 442 -9.43 -26.12 -2.99
CA CYS A 442 -10.79 -26.46 -2.52
C CYS A 442 -11.83 -25.92 -3.51
N PRO A 443 -13.07 -26.43 -3.47
CA PRO A 443 -14.16 -25.84 -4.23
C PRO A 443 -14.46 -24.41 -3.79
N MET A 444 -14.85 -23.56 -4.75
CA MET A 444 -15.41 -22.24 -4.49
C MET A 444 -16.90 -22.29 -4.72
N GLU A 445 -17.66 -21.91 -3.70
CA GLU A 445 -19.11 -21.84 -3.77
C GLU A 445 -19.56 -20.40 -3.98
N ASN A 446 -20.43 -20.13 -4.95
CA ASN A 446 -20.92 -18.78 -5.24
C ASN A 446 -19.77 -17.79 -5.59
N ALA A 447 -18.86 -18.21 -6.48
CA ALA A 447 -17.70 -17.42 -6.88
C ALA A 447 -18.11 -16.18 -7.69
N SER A 448 -17.31 -15.15 -7.57
CA SER A 448 -17.38 -13.90 -8.34
C SER A 448 -16.06 -13.65 -9.06
N LEU A 449 -16.14 -13.17 -10.30
CA LEU A 449 -14.98 -12.79 -11.10
C LEU A 449 -14.99 -11.29 -11.38
N TYR A 450 -13.94 -10.60 -10.91
CA TYR A 450 -13.66 -9.21 -11.25
C TYR A 450 -12.60 -9.14 -12.32
N LYS A 451 -12.73 -8.20 -13.25
CA LYS A 451 -11.74 -7.95 -14.31
C LYS A 451 -11.42 -6.47 -14.40
N TYR A 452 -10.14 -6.19 -14.50
CA TYR A 452 -9.60 -4.87 -14.78
C TYR A 452 -8.82 -4.96 -16.08
N GLU A 453 -9.43 -4.55 -17.17
CA GLU A 453 -8.87 -4.49 -18.51
C GLU A 453 -9.01 -3.04 -19.02
N GLU A 454 -8.11 -2.59 -19.88
CA GLU A 454 -8.10 -1.17 -20.32
C GLU A 454 -9.46 -0.67 -20.78
N ASN A 455 -10.17 -1.50 -21.55
CA ASN A 455 -11.50 -1.18 -22.10
C ASN A 455 -12.66 -1.90 -21.38
N LEU A 456 -12.40 -2.58 -20.27
CA LEU A 456 -13.40 -3.32 -19.50
C LEU A 456 -13.12 -3.23 -18.00
N GLN A 457 -13.75 -2.27 -17.37
CA GLN A 457 -13.70 -2.03 -15.92
C GLN A 457 -15.13 -1.88 -15.42
N PRO A 458 -15.86 -3.00 -15.19
CA PRO A 458 -17.25 -2.92 -14.73
C PRO A 458 -17.35 -2.16 -13.41
N LYS A 459 -18.19 -1.12 -13.38
CA LYS A 459 -18.38 -0.22 -12.23
C LYS A 459 -19.86 0.05 -12.03
N ASP A 460 -20.25 0.27 -10.78
CA ASP A 460 -21.57 0.78 -10.44
C ASP A 460 -21.69 2.29 -10.69
N ALA A 461 -22.81 2.88 -10.29
CA ALA A 461 -23.09 4.31 -10.45
C ALA A 461 -22.18 5.21 -9.61
N ASP A 462 -21.55 4.67 -8.56
CA ASP A 462 -20.61 5.36 -7.68
C ASP A 462 -19.14 5.20 -8.12
N GLY A 463 -18.93 4.45 -9.22
CA GLY A 463 -17.58 4.16 -9.75
C GLY A 463 -16.88 2.99 -9.07
N PHE A 464 -17.58 2.21 -8.24
CA PHE A 464 -17.00 1.06 -7.54
C PHE A 464 -16.98 -0.19 -8.41
N PRO A 465 -15.95 -1.05 -8.28
CA PRO A 465 -15.88 -2.31 -8.99
C PRO A 465 -17.12 -3.19 -8.77
N VAL A 466 -17.67 -3.71 -9.87
CA VAL A 466 -18.67 -4.78 -9.83
C VAL A 466 -18.14 -6.02 -10.53
N PRO A 467 -18.48 -7.22 -10.07
CA PRO A 467 -18.01 -8.44 -10.72
C PRO A 467 -18.60 -8.57 -12.11
N GLN A 468 -17.81 -9.07 -13.04
CA GLN A 468 -18.28 -9.38 -14.39
C GLN A 468 -19.17 -10.63 -14.41
N GLU A 469 -18.87 -11.57 -13.54
CA GLU A 469 -19.63 -12.83 -13.38
C GLU A 469 -19.78 -13.14 -11.89
N THR A 470 -20.94 -13.69 -11.52
CA THR A 470 -21.24 -14.06 -10.12
C THR A 470 -21.99 -15.37 -10.04
N GLY A 471 -21.97 -16.00 -8.87
CA GLY A 471 -22.85 -17.12 -8.53
C GLY A 471 -22.47 -18.45 -9.18
N PHE A 472 -21.24 -18.63 -9.62
CA PHE A 472 -20.83 -19.87 -10.23
C PHE A 472 -20.02 -20.75 -9.26
N HIS A 473 -20.07 -22.08 -9.51
CA HIS A 473 -19.36 -23.07 -8.72
C HIS A 473 -18.11 -23.54 -9.46
N LEU A 474 -17.00 -23.59 -8.74
CA LEU A 474 -15.74 -24.09 -9.24
C LEU A 474 -15.28 -25.28 -8.45
N LYS A 475 -14.88 -26.36 -9.13
CA LYS A 475 -14.27 -27.55 -8.55
C LYS A 475 -13.00 -27.93 -9.30
N GLY A 476 -11.90 -27.98 -8.56
CA GLY A 476 -10.63 -28.44 -9.08
C GLY A 476 -9.95 -27.46 -10.02
N THR A 477 -10.40 -27.32 -11.25
CA THR A 477 -9.72 -26.52 -12.27
C THR A 477 -10.62 -25.41 -12.85
N TYR A 478 -10.05 -24.21 -12.96
CA TYR A 478 -10.66 -23.08 -13.65
C TYR A 478 -9.80 -22.67 -14.85
N LYS A 479 -10.44 -22.46 -16.00
CA LYS A 479 -9.74 -22.00 -17.21
C LYS A 479 -10.21 -20.60 -17.56
N THR A 480 -9.28 -19.71 -17.83
CA THR A 480 -9.54 -18.33 -18.23
C THR A 480 -8.49 -17.83 -19.21
N THR A 481 -8.76 -16.70 -19.84
CA THR A 481 -7.78 -15.91 -20.57
C THR A 481 -7.45 -14.67 -19.76
N LEU A 482 -6.18 -14.51 -19.37
CA LEU A 482 -5.63 -13.25 -18.91
C LEU A 482 -5.14 -12.48 -20.14
N LYS A 483 -5.86 -11.44 -20.53
CA LYS A 483 -5.39 -10.57 -21.62
C LYS A 483 -4.09 -9.88 -21.24
N ALA A 484 -3.38 -9.37 -22.24
CA ALA A 484 -2.22 -8.52 -22.04
C ALA A 484 -2.55 -7.35 -21.10
N GLN A 485 -1.66 -7.03 -20.19
CA GLN A 485 -1.80 -5.90 -19.26
C GLN A 485 -3.14 -5.91 -18.52
N THR A 486 -3.48 -7.00 -17.81
CA THR A 486 -4.76 -7.12 -17.09
C THR A 486 -4.63 -7.70 -15.70
N PHE A 487 -5.62 -7.38 -14.86
CA PHE A 487 -5.81 -7.99 -13.54
C PHE A 487 -7.15 -8.74 -13.50
N GLN A 488 -7.16 -9.88 -12.83
CA GLN A 488 -8.37 -10.63 -12.50
C GLN A 488 -8.37 -11.05 -11.03
N LEU A 489 -9.52 -10.93 -10.38
CA LEU A 489 -9.75 -11.48 -9.06
C LEU A 489 -10.92 -12.46 -9.09
N LEU A 490 -10.66 -13.67 -8.66
CA LEU A 490 -11.63 -14.73 -8.46
C LEU A 490 -11.82 -14.94 -6.95
N THR A 491 -13.05 -14.81 -6.44
CA THR A 491 -13.31 -14.91 -5.00
C THR A 491 -14.69 -15.44 -4.68
N ASP A 492 -14.84 -16.21 -3.61
CA ASP A 492 -16.11 -16.52 -2.95
C ASP A 492 -16.24 -15.89 -1.55
N ILE A 493 -15.30 -15.01 -1.16
CA ILE A 493 -15.43 -14.11 0.00
C ILE A 493 -16.48 -13.03 -0.35
N GLN A 494 -17.35 -12.66 0.59
CA GLN A 494 -18.43 -11.68 0.40
C GLN A 494 -18.17 -10.36 1.12
#